data_837b729136ef16954b46a5bf0a752115
#
_entry.id   837b729136ef16954b46a5bf0a752115
#
_cell.length_a   1.000
_cell.length_b   1.000
_cell.length_c   1.000
_cell.angle_alpha   90.00
_cell.angle_beta   90.00
_cell.angle_gamma   90.00
#
_symmetry.space_group_name_H-M   'P 1'
#
loop_
_entity.id
_entity.type
_entity.pdbx_description
1 polymer ?
#
loop_
_entity_poly.entity_id
_entity_poly.type
_entity_poly.pdbx_seq_one_letter_code
_entity_poly.pdbx_strand_id
1 'polypeptide(L)'
;MRLVDGAAAVLAEANGRGIPVIVVTNQSGIGRGLFGWKELVAVEERIEAELAALGARVDAVLACPFHSEGRAPFRHPDHPARKPNAGLLLRAAEAFTLDLGSSWIVGDRAGDVAAGRAAGLAGGMHVATGWGSQPGEREAARACAGNGYRVLEAASIAEGPDLLPLLGECAGGNGR
;
A
#
# COMPACT_ATOMS: atom_id res chain seq x y z
N MET A 1 -15.65 11.55 -1.68
CA MET A 1 -14.67 10.45 -1.61
C MET A 1 -15.44 9.21 -1.20
N ARG A 2 -15.10 8.04 -1.70
CA ARG A 2 -15.76 6.77 -1.36
C ARG A 2 -14.66 5.70 -1.23
N LEU A 3 -14.73 4.88 -0.20
CA LEU A 3 -13.88 3.70 -0.07
C LEU A 3 -14.20 2.70 -1.20
N VAL A 4 -13.19 1.96 -1.64
CA VAL A 4 -13.38 0.83 -2.56
C VAL A 4 -14.19 -0.25 -1.84
N ASP A 5 -15.15 -0.84 -2.54
CA ASP A 5 -16.01 -1.87 -1.98
C ASP A 5 -15.16 -3.04 -1.44
N GLY A 6 -15.46 -3.49 -0.23
CA GLY A 6 -14.72 -4.54 0.47
C GLY A 6 -13.46 -4.07 1.20
N ALA A 7 -12.92 -2.88 0.92
CA ALA A 7 -11.68 -2.43 1.54
C ALA A 7 -11.73 -2.44 3.08
N ALA A 8 -12.80 -1.87 3.66
CA ALA A 8 -12.93 -1.83 5.12
C ALA A 8 -13.00 -3.25 5.74
N ALA A 9 -13.68 -4.19 5.08
CA ALA A 9 -13.77 -5.58 5.58
C ALA A 9 -12.39 -6.25 5.60
N VAL A 10 -11.58 -6.08 4.54
CA VAL A 10 -10.21 -6.62 4.47
C VAL A 10 -9.31 -6.01 5.55
N LEU A 11 -9.41 -4.70 5.76
CA LEU A 11 -8.63 -4.02 6.80
C LEU A 11 -9.07 -4.46 8.21
N ALA A 12 -10.39 -4.58 8.45
CA ALA A 12 -10.91 -5.07 9.72
C ALA A 12 -10.43 -6.50 10.01
N GLU A 13 -10.37 -7.36 9.00
CA GLU A 13 -9.84 -8.72 9.13
C GLU A 13 -8.35 -8.70 9.50
N ALA A 14 -7.54 -7.90 8.79
CA ALA A 14 -6.13 -7.72 9.13
C ALA A 14 -5.95 -7.21 10.57
N ASN A 15 -6.72 -6.20 10.97
CA ASN A 15 -6.69 -5.66 12.31
C ASN A 15 -7.08 -6.71 13.36
N GLY A 16 -8.11 -7.52 13.10
CA GLY A 16 -8.55 -8.61 13.99
C GLY A 16 -7.48 -9.69 14.20
N ARG A 17 -6.60 -9.87 13.22
CA ARG A 17 -5.43 -10.77 13.29
C ARG A 17 -4.19 -10.12 13.90
N GLY A 18 -4.26 -8.84 14.29
CA GLY A 18 -3.12 -8.09 14.81
C GLY A 18 -2.08 -7.73 13.73
N ILE A 19 -2.45 -7.75 12.45
CA ILE A 19 -1.58 -7.39 11.34
C ILE A 19 -1.58 -5.86 11.20
N PRO A 20 -0.43 -5.18 11.29
CA PRO A 20 -0.34 -3.74 11.09
C PRO A 20 -0.71 -3.35 9.64
N VAL A 21 -1.55 -2.34 9.50
CA VAL A 21 -1.98 -1.80 8.21
C VAL A 21 -1.37 -0.41 8.03
N ILE A 22 -0.42 -0.29 7.11
CA ILE A 22 0.29 0.97 6.84
C ILE A 22 -0.01 1.44 5.41
N VAL A 23 -0.45 2.67 5.26
CA VAL A 23 -0.61 3.30 3.95
C VAL A 23 0.68 4.01 3.55
N VAL A 24 1.20 3.70 2.36
CA VAL A 24 2.34 4.39 1.74
C VAL A 24 1.91 5.04 0.43
N THR A 25 2.02 6.37 0.32
CA THR A 25 1.41 7.09 -0.80
C THR A 25 2.33 8.15 -1.43
N ASN A 26 2.31 8.26 -2.77
CA ASN A 26 2.93 9.34 -3.50
C ASN A 26 1.96 10.53 -3.60
N GLN A 27 2.24 11.61 -2.88
CA GLN A 27 1.41 12.82 -2.84
C GLN A 27 2.10 13.98 -3.57
N SER A 28 2.43 13.77 -4.84
CA SER A 28 3.12 14.76 -5.67
C SER A 28 2.36 16.08 -5.85
N GLY A 29 1.05 16.08 -5.62
CA GLY A 29 0.24 17.30 -5.63
C GLY A 29 0.74 18.35 -4.62
N ILE A 30 1.21 17.89 -3.44
CA ILE A 30 1.81 18.77 -2.43
C ILE A 30 3.09 19.40 -3.00
N GLY A 31 4.01 18.59 -3.53
CA GLY A 31 5.26 19.09 -4.07
C GLY A 31 5.09 19.99 -5.29
N ARG A 32 4.05 19.80 -6.09
CA ARG A 32 3.69 20.66 -7.22
C ARG A 32 2.87 21.89 -6.81
N GLY A 33 2.43 21.95 -5.55
CA GLY A 33 1.63 23.08 -5.03
C GLY A 33 0.19 23.11 -5.52
N LEU A 34 -0.40 21.93 -5.79
CA LEU A 34 -1.80 21.78 -6.16
C LEU A 34 -2.71 21.77 -4.93
N PHE A 35 -2.21 21.27 -3.81
CA PHE A 35 -2.82 21.28 -2.48
C PHE A 35 -1.70 21.15 -1.43
N GLY A 36 -2.00 21.39 -0.15
CA GLY A 36 -1.02 21.32 0.93
C GLY A 36 -1.24 20.13 1.86
N TRP A 37 -0.42 20.09 2.91
CA TRP A 37 -0.53 19.06 3.95
C TRP A 37 -1.86 19.11 4.69
N LYS A 38 -2.43 20.32 4.87
CA LYS A 38 -3.72 20.48 5.56
C LYS A 38 -4.86 19.77 4.81
N GLU A 39 -4.87 19.88 3.49
CA GLU A 39 -5.87 19.22 2.66
C GLU A 39 -5.67 17.70 2.66
N LEU A 40 -4.43 17.22 2.67
CA LEU A 40 -4.15 15.79 2.81
C LEU A 40 -4.65 15.26 4.14
N VAL A 41 -4.31 15.92 5.26
CA VAL A 41 -4.77 15.52 6.61
C VAL A 41 -6.29 15.47 6.68
N ALA A 42 -6.99 16.46 6.13
CA ALA A 42 -8.46 16.45 6.12
C ALA A 42 -9.06 15.27 5.33
N VAL A 43 -8.38 14.82 4.27
CA VAL A 43 -8.77 13.60 3.54
C VAL A 43 -8.49 12.35 4.36
N GLU A 44 -7.35 12.27 5.03
CA GLU A 44 -6.98 11.15 5.91
C GLU A 44 -7.96 11.02 7.08
N GLU A 45 -8.26 12.11 7.79
CA GLU A 45 -9.27 12.13 8.88
C GLU A 45 -10.63 11.61 8.40
N ARG A 46 -11.03 11.97 7.18
CA ARG A 46 -12.29 11.48 6.60
C ARG A 46 -12.24 9.98 6.32
N ILE A 47 -11.12 9.47 5.78
CA ILE A 47 -10.92 8.03 5.55
C ILE A 47 -10.94 7.27 6.88
N GLU A 48 -10.23 7.76 7.88
CA GLU A 48 -10.18 7.16 9.22
C GLU A 48 -11.56 7.08 9.85
N ALA A 49 -12.36 8.15 9.76
CA ALA A 49 -13.72 8.17 10.28
C ALA A 49 -14.64 7.15 9.57
N GLU A 50 -14.53 7.04 8.23
CA GLU A 50 -15.31 6.06 7.46
C GLU A 50 -14.88 4.62 7.78
N LEU A 51 -13.58 4.35 7.93
CA LEU A 51 -13.06 3.04 8.31
C LEU A 51 -13.47 2.67 9.73
N ALA A 52 -13.34 3.60 10.69
CA ALA A 52 -13.71 3.37 12.10
C ALA A 52 -15.20 3.03 12.24
N ALA A 53 -16.09 3.68 11.47
CA ALA A 53 -17.52 3.36 11.43
C ALA A 53 -17.82 1.93 10.93
N LEU A 54 -16.86 1.31 10.21
CA LEU A 54 -16.93 -0.05 9.68
C LEU A 54 -16.05 -1.04 10.47
N GLY A 55 -15.51 -0.64 11.61
CA GLY A 55 -14.68 -1.49 12.48
C GLY A 55 -13.27 -1.73 11.98
N ALA A 56 -12.77 -0.90 11.06
CA ALA A 56 -11.45 -0.99 10.50
C ALA A 56 -10.58 0.22 10.87
N ARG A 57 -9.25 0.07 10.83
CA ARG A 57 -8.30 1.16 11.06
C ARG A 57 -7.08 1.02 10.17
N VAL A 58 -6.39 2.14 9.99
CA VAL A 58 -5.02 2.24 9.47
C VAL A 58 -4.11 2.63 10.64
N ASP A 59 -2.99 1.96 10.80
CA ASP A 59 -2.07 2.19 11.92
C ASP A 59 -1.12 3.36 11.63
N ALA A 60 -0.83 3.65 10.36
CA ALA A 60 -0.09 4.85 9.93
C ALA A 60 -0.30 5.18 8.45
N VAL A 61 -0.08 6.45 8.11
CA VAL A 61 0.00 6.94 6.72
C VAL A 61 1.34 7.62 6.51
N LEU A 62 2.11 7.18 5.52
CA LEU A 62 3.37 7.79 5.12
C LEU A 62 3.23 8.34 3.70
N ALA A 63 3.44 9.64 3.53
CA ALA A 63 3.28 10.33 2.25
C ALA A 63 4.62 10.86 1.71
N CYS A 64 4.83 10.75 0.41
CA CYS A 64 5.96 11.32 -0.30
C CYS A 64 5.50 12.50 -1.17
N PRO A 65 5.89 13.75 -0.87
CA PRO A 65 5.54 14.91 -1.67
C PRO A 65 6.47 15.14 -2.86
N PHE A 66 7.62 14.48 -2.91
CA PHE A 66 8.66 14.76 -3.89
C PHE A 66 8.27 14.36 -5.31
N HIS A 67 8.65 15.23 -6.28
CA HIS A 67 8.41 15.03 -7.71
C HIS A 67 9.45 15.79 -8.54
N SER A 68 9.78 15.30 -9.75
CA SER A 68 10.71 15.98 -10.67
C SER A 68 10.27 17.39 -11.02
N GLU A 69 8.96 17.60 -11.16
CA GLU A 69 8.32 18.90 -11.41
C GLU A 69 7.86 19.61 -10.12
N GLY A 70 8.33 19.15 -8.98
CA GLY A 70 8.01 19.78 -7.68
C GLY A 70 8.60 21.18 -7.57
N ARG A 71 8.01 22.00 -6.71
CA ARG A 71 8.59 23.29 -6.26
C ARG A 71 9.57 23.03 -5.13
N ALA A 72 10.53 23.91 -4.90
CA ALA A 72 11.39 23.83 -3.73
C ALA A 72 10.54 23.87 -2.44
N PRO A 73 10.86 23.06 -1.42
CA PRO A 73 11.98 22.11 -1.32
C PRO A 73 11.68 20.70 -1.88
N PHE A 74 10.50 20.45 -2.49
CA PHE A 74 10.03 19.12 -2.90
C PHE A 74 10.42 18.72 -4.33
N ARG A 75 11.24 19.51 -5.02
CA ARG A 75 11.75 19.14 -6.34
C ARG A 75 12.85 18.10 -6.19
N HIS A 76 12.61 16.90 -6.70
CA HIS A 76 13.60 15.82 -6.74
C HIS A 76 13.29 14.89 -7.92
N PRO A 77 14.28 14.57 -8.78
CA PRO A 77 14.04 13.74 -9.96
C PRO A 77 13.70 12.28 -9.59
N ASP A 78 14.36 11.75 -8.57
CA ASP A 78 14.20 10.37 -8.11
C ASP A 78 14.43 10.28 -6.58
N HIS A 79 13.43 10.71 -5.80
CA HIS A 79 13.54 10.72 -4.33
C HIS A 79 13.40 9.30 -3.77
N PRO A 80 14.28 8.85 -2.84
CA PRO A 80 14.24 7.49 -2.28
C PRO A 80 12.90 7.09 -1.66
N ALA A 81 12.14 8.03 -1.09
CA ALA A 81 10.81 7.77 -0.54
C ALA A 81 9.69 7.69 -1.59
N ARG A 82 9.98 8.03 -2.85
CA ARG A 82 8.96 8.01 -3.90
C ARG A 82 8.87 6.63 -4.55
N LYS A 83 7.73 5.96 -4.44
CA LYS A 83 7.49 4.70 -5.18
C LYS A 83 7.70 4.93 -6.69
N PRO A 84 8.44 4.06 -7.41
CA PRO A 84 8.77 2.67 -7.06
C PRO A 84 9.96 2.46 -6.12
N ASN A 85 10.58 3.50 -5.58
CA ASN A 85 11.64 3.34 -4.59
C ASN A 85 11.10 2.86 -3.24
N ALA A 86 11.93 2.15 -2.47
CA ALA A 86 11.54 1.45 -1.25
C ALA A 86 11.41 2.34 0.00
N GLY A 87 11.86 3.59 -0.04
CA GLY A 87 12.13 4.37 1.17
C GLY A 87 10.97 4.58 2.12
N LEU A 88 9.70 4.69 1.65
CA LEU A 88 8.54 4.74 2.55
C LEU A 88 8.32 3.41 3.28
N LEU A 89 8.52 2.27 2.58
CA LEU A 89 8.35 0.94 3.16
C LEU A 89 9.43 0.65 4.20
N LEU A 90 10.67 0.99 3.89
CA LEU A 90 11.80 0.86 4.84
C LEU A 90 11.58 1.73 6.08
N ARG A 91 11.10 2.95 5.91
CA ARG A 91 10.76 3.84 7.02
C ARG A 91 9.60 3.30 7.86
N ALA A 92 8.58 2.71 7.22
CA ALA A 92 7.49 2.05 7.93
C ALA A 92 8.01 0.86 8.76
N ALA A 93 8.86 0.03 8.16
CA ALA A 93 9.45 -1.12 8.84
C ALA A 93 10.27 -0.71 10.07
N GLU A 94 11.09 0.33 9.97
CA GLU A 94 11.85 0.87 11.10
C GLU A 94 10.94 1.40 12.21
N ALA A 95 9.93 2.22 11.85
CA ALA A 95 9.04 2.87 12.82
C ALA A 95 8.13 1.88 13.57
N PHE A 96 7.71 0.80 12.92
CA PHE A 96 6.76 -0.17 13.48
C PHE A 96 7.38 -1.55 13.72
N THR A 97 8.70 -1.69 13.56
CA THR A 97 9.42 -2.95 13.75
C THR A 97 8.79 -4.09 12.92
N LEU A 98 8.53 -3.82 11.63
CA LEU A 98 7.88 -4.78 10.74
C LEU A 98 8.88 -5.78 10.17
N ASP A 99 8.47 -7.04 10.06
CA ASP A 99 9.17 -8.03 9.25
C ASP A 99 8.77 -7.88 7.76
N LEU A 100 9.67 -7.28 6.98
CA LEU A 100 9.44 -7.08 5.55
C LEU A 100 9.33 -8.40 4.80
N GLY A 101 10.09 -9.43 5.21
CA GLY A 101 10.09 -10.74 4.57
C GLY A 101 8.75 -11.50 4.71
N SER A 102 7.90 -11.11 5.65
CA SER A 102 6.53 -11.63 5.79
C SER A 102 5.45 -10.61 5.40
N SER A 103 5.83 -9.39 5.03
CA SER A 103 4.91 -8.31 4.67
C SER A 103 4.50 -8.35 3.19
N TRP A 104 3.34 -7.79 2.90
CA TRP A 104 2.78 -7.69 1.55
C TRP A 104 2.36 -6.26 1.25
N ILE A 105 2.49 -5.85 -0.01
CA ILE A 105 1.94 -4.58 -0.50
C ILE A 105 0.73 -4.84 -1.40
N VAL A 106 -0.30 -4.03 -1.27
CA VAL A 106 -1.46 -4.00 -2.17
C VAL A 106 -1.50 -2.63 -2.84
N GLY A 107 -1.58 -2.60 -4.15
CA GLY A 107 -1.63 -1.34 -4.89
C GLY A 107 -2.18 -1.48 -6.30
N ASP A 108 -2.63 -0.36 -6.85
CA ASP A 108 -3.20 -0.25 -8.19
C ASP A 108 -2.19 0.18 -9.26
N ARG A 109 -0.94 0.44 -8.86
CA ARG A 109 0.15 0.78 -9.76
C ARG A 109 1.25 -0.28 -9.73
N ALA A 110 1.83 -0.55 -10.88
CA ALA A 110 3.04 -1.36 -10.98
C ALA A 110 4.17 -0.82 -10.09
N GLY A 111 4.24 0.52 -9.94
CA GLY A 111 5.19 1.17 -9.05
C GLY A 111 5.01 0.84 -7.56
N ASP A 112 3.80 0.47 -7.12
CA ASP A 112 3.56 0.00 -5.76
C ASP A 112 4.19 -1.37 -5.55
N VAL A 113 3.92 -2.29 -6.48
CA VAL A 113 4.45 -3.66 -6.49
C VAL A 113 5.97 -3.65 -6.60
N ALA A 114 6.52 -2.79 -7.46
CA ALA A 114 7.96 -2.60 -7.62
C ALA A 114 8.63 -2.07 -6.34
N ALA A 115 7.98 -1.14 -5.64
CA ALA A 115 8.48 -0.66 -4.35
C ALA A 115 8.55 -1.77 -3.30
N GLY A 116 7.53 -2.66 -3.25
CA GLY A 116 7.53 -3.83 -2.39
C GLY A 116 8.70 -4.76 -2.67
N ARG A 117 8.97 -5.07 -3.96
CA ARG A 117 10.12 -5.86 -4.36
C ARG A 117 11.44 -5.20 -3.93
N ALA A 118 11.58 -3.90 -4.16
CA ALA A 118 12.79 -3.15 -3.80
C ALA A 118 13.01 -3.08 -2.29
N ALA A 119 11.95 -3.15 -1.48
CA ALA A 119 12.02 -3.19 -0.03
C ALA A 119 12.28 -4.60 0.55
N GLY A 120 12.21 -5.65 -0.26
CA GLY A 120 12.38 -7.03 0.20
C GLY A 120 11.13 -7.64 0.84
N LEU A 121 9.93 -7.20 0.43
CA LEU A 121 8.69 -7.81 0.89
C LEU A 121 8.54 -9.25 0.35
N ALA A 122 7.68 -10.04 1.01
CA ALA A 122 7.30 -11.38 0.54
C ALA A 122 6.56 -11.34 -0.81
N GLY A 123 5.79 -10.28 -1.06
CA GLY A 123 5.08 -10.12 -2.31
C GLY A 123 4.26 -8.85 -2.42
N GLY A 124 3.63 -8.69 -3.58
CA GLY A 124 2.69 -7.63 -3.86
C GLY A 124 1.43 -8.16 -4.54
N MET A 125 0.30 -7.53 -4.25
CA MET A 125 -0.96 -7.78 -4.94
C MET A 125 -1.33 -6.55 -5.77
N HIS A 126 -1.38 -6.71 -7.09
CA HIS A 126 -1.87 -5.69 -8.00
C HIS A 126 -3.39 -5.80 -8.10
N VAL A 127 -4.08 -4.69 -7.88
CA VAL A 127 -5.56 -4.62 -7.98
C VAL A 127 -5.97 -3.78 -9.19
N ALA A 128 -7.01 -4.22 -9.90
CA ALA A 128 -7.51 -3.54 -11.11
C ALA A 128 -8.34 -2.28 -10.81
N THR A 129 -8.71 -2.02 -9.54
CA THR A 129 -9.38 -0.78 -9.12
C THR A 129 -8.45 0.42 -9.30
N GLY A 130 -8.98 1.62 -9.21
CA GLY A 130 -8.20 2.85 -9.35
C GLY A 130 -7.53 2.97 -10.73
N TRP A 131 -6.22 3.04 -10.74
CA TRP A 131 -5.40 3.10 -11.97
C TRP A 131 -5.01 1.71 -12.50
N GLY A 132 -5.29 0.65 -11.77
CA GLY A 132 -4.81 -0.70 -12.08
C GLY A 132 -5.36 -1.31 -13.38
N SER A 133 -6.47 -0.78 -13.89
CA SER A 133 -7.02 -1.15 -15.20
C SER A 133 -6.39 -0.41 -16.39
N GLN A 134 -5.48 0.56 -16.12
CA GLN A 134 -4.80 1.26 -17.21
C GLN A 134 -3.87 0.31 -17.99
N PRO A 135 -3.74 0.51 -19.31
CA PRO A 135 -2.86 -0.31 -20.14
C PRO A 135 -1.43 -0.37 -19.60
N GLY A 136 -0.87 -1.59 -19.49
CA GLY A 136 0.51 -1.82 -19.07
C GLY A 136 0.73 -1.93 -17.55
N GLU A 137 -0.18 -1.47 -16.70
CA GLU A 137 0.01 -1.54 -15.24
C GLU A 137 0.08 -2.99 -14.74
N ARG A 138 -0.83 -3.84 -15.19
CA ARG A 138 -0.86 -5.26 -14.82
C ARG A 138 0.39 -6.02 -15.28
N GLU A 139 0.77 -5.83 -16.54
CA GLU A 139 1.95 -6.48 -17.14
C GLU A 139 3.23 -6.04 -16.43
N ALA A 140 3.35 -4.75 -16.15
CA ALA A 140 4.50 -4.20 -15.43
C ALA A 140 4.55 -4.68 -13.97
N ALA A 141 3.40 -4.81 -13.30
CA ALA A 141 3.33 -5.39 -11.96
C ALA A 141 3.75 -6.87 -11.97
N ARG A 142 3.24 -7.67 -12.93
CA ARG A 142 3.62 -9.08 -13.12
C ARG A 142 5.11 -9.27 -13.37
N ALA A 143 5.73 -8.37 -14.12
CA ALA A 143 7.16 -8.40 -14.39
C ALA A 143 8.04 -8.18 -13.12
N CYS A 144 7.44 -7.73 -12.01
CA CYS A 144 8.13 -7.64 -10.73
C CYS A 144 8.33 -9.01 -10.05
N ALA A 145 7.66 -10.08 -10.49
CA ALA A 145 7.80 -11.40 -9.88
C ALA A 145 9.22 -11.98 -10.05
N GLY A 146 9.63 -12.84 -9.12
CA GLY A 146 10.92 -13.56 -9.19
C GLY A 146 11.80 -13.32 -7.97
N ASN A 147 12.85 -14.13 -7.84
CA ASN A 147 13.82 -14.07 -6.72
C ASN A 147 13.13 -14.09 -5.33
N GLY A 148 12.10 -14.94 -5.16
CA GLY A 148 11.36 -15.06 -3.91
C GLY A 148 10.23 -14.03 -3.73
N TYR A 149 10.16 -12.97 -4.55
CA TYR A 149 9.06 -12.02 -4.52
C TYR A 149 7.86 -12.51 -5.34
N ARG A 150 6.71 -12.64 -4.68
CA ARG A 150 5.48 -13.13 -5.31
C ARG A 150 4.62 -11.96 -5.78
N VAL A 151 4.01 -12.09 -6.95
CA VAL A 151 3.03 -11.11 -7.44
C VAL A 151 1.69 -11.80 -7.63
N LEU A 152 0.66 -11.27 -6.99
CA LEU A 152 -0.73 -11.68 -7.11
C LEU A 152 -1.50 -10.62 -7.90
N GLU A 153 -2.58 -11.04 -8.54
CA GLU A 153 -3.46 -10.16 -9.30
C GLU A 153 -4.90 -10.36 -8.83
N ALA A 154 -5.61 -9.26 -8.66
CA ALA A 154 -7.00 -9.25 -8.22
C ALA A 154 -7.80 -8.18 -8.96
N ALA A 155 -9.10 -8.34 -9.07
CA ALA A 155 -9.98 -7.30 -9.58
C ALA A 155 -10.08 -6.14 -8.56
N SER A 156 -10.08 -6.45 -7.27
CA SER A 156 -10.11 -5.47 -6.18
C SER A 156 -9.43 -6.00 -4.92
N ILE A 157 -9.23 -5.13 -3.94
CA ILE A 157 -8.74 -5.50 -2.61
C ILE A 157 -9.69 -6.50 -1.89
N ALA A 158 -10.96 -6.54 -2.26
CA ALA A 158 -11.95 -7.45 -1.67
C ALA A 158 -11.57 -8.93 -1.81
N GLU A 159 -10.71 -9.29 -2.78
CA GLU A 159 -10.19 -10.65 -2.96
C GLU A 159 -8.99 -10.95 -2.03
N GLY A 160 -8.56 -9.96 -1.23
CA GLY A 160 -7.42 -10.10 -0.32
C GLY A 160 -7.51 -11.30 0.64
N PRO A 161 -8.66 -11.56 1.29
CA PRO A 161 -8.81 -12.71 2.19
C PRO A 161 -8.51 -14.06 1.53
N ASP A 162 -8.87 -14.22 0.26
CA ASP A 162 -8.66 -15.46 -0.48
C ASP A 162 -7.24 -15.58 -1.08
N LEU A 163 -6.58 -14.45 -1.34
CA LEU A 163 -5.34 -14.40 -2.09
C LEU A 163 -4.10 -14.13 -1.23
N LEU A 164 -4.22 -13.21 -0.26
CA LEU A 164 -3.09 -12.81 0.57
C LEU A 164 -2.77 -13.89 1.61
N PRO A 165 -1.54 -14.43 1.64
CA PRO A 165 -1.17 -15.46 2.61
C PRO A 165 -1.33 -15.03 4.08
N LEU A 166 -1.26 -13.71 4.34
CA LEU A 166 -1.47 -13.13 5.67
C LEU A 166 -2.92 -13.27 6.16
N LEU A 167 -3.87 -13.33 5.24
CA LEU A 167 -5.31 -13.35 5.49
C LEU A 167 -5.95 -14.72 5.21
N GLY A 168 -5.23 -15.65 4.58
CA GLY A 168 -5.68 -17.02 4.40
C GLY A 168 -5.96 -17.72 5.74
N GLU A 169 -6.81 -18.74 5.75
CA GLU A 169 -7.07 -19.53 6.94
C GLU A 169 -5.74 -20.02 7.53
N CYS A 170 -5.53 -19.78 8.82
CA CYS A 170 -4.48 -20.47 9.56
C CYS A 170 -4.75 -21.95 9.38
N ALA A 171 -3.93 -22.64 8.58
CA ALA A 171 -3.93 -24.09 8.53
C ALA A 171 -3.87 -24.55 10.00
N GLY A 172 -4.96 -25.14 10.44
CA GLY A 172 -5.23 -25.45 11.83
C GLY A 172 -4.01 -25.99 12.53
N GLY A 173 -3.55 -25.31 13.55
CA GLY A 173 -2.66 -25.86 14.54
C GLY A 173 -3.37 -27.05 15.16
N ASN A 174 -3.15 -28.22 14.59
CA ASN A 174 -3.58 -29.47 15.18
C ASN A 174 -2.73 -29.67 16.43
N GLY A 175 -3.37 -29.51 17.59
CA GLY A 175 -2.76 -29.70 18.89
C GLY A 175 -2.12 -31.07 19.06
N ARG A 176 -1.12 -31.11 19.83
CA ARG A 176 -0.95 -32.10 20.90
C ARG A 176 -0.10 -31.50 21.99
#